data_4bed2d97ad25f3f5fd883af71ec0ee1e
#
_entry.id   4bed2d97ad25f3f5fd883af71ec0ee1e
#
_cell.length_a   1.000
_cell.length_b   1.000
_cell.length_c   1.000
_cell.angle_alpha   90.00
_cell.angle_beta   90.00
_cell.angle_gamma   90.00
#
_symmetry.space_group_name_H-M   'P 1'
#
loop_
_entity.id
_entity.type
_entity.pdbx_description
1 polymer ?
#
loop_
_entity_poly.entity_id
_entity_poly.type
_entity_poly.pdbx_seq_one_letter_code
_entity_poly.pdbx_strand_id
1 'polypeptide(L)'
;MSMTKGYHNYRGRSRRQKRLLAVVLVLVILAALAFLVIQNYIVYDDQGHARVELPFSKKEPAPDPETPPVTGEDVNIDYIDNGYAPVLQPLQARLLPSAVLRQDPQETLAAFNEEAFAITVKRNNGAITYDTAMELPAEVEAERENSLENLQALLASDRYAVARMSVFCDSYFVRAYPDAALHWEGGDFWYDADAMAWLDPSHPQTLVYTTQLCQEYAALGFDEILLDYFSYPTTGELSAIGGLTDTDRVQVLTDFVKSLRANLPENVKLSIVLRSAVSEEFGLSADLLAKNFDRIYLEQGADADALRQSLPARFDFTSRLVPLVTEAPSEGSYLIQ
;
A
#
# COMPACT_ATOMS: atom_id res chain seq x y z
N MET A 1 27.25 -72.43 25.57
CA MET A 1 27.97 -71.60 24.63
C MET A 1 27.08 -70.45 24.28
N SER A 2 27.26 -69.30 24.93
CA SER A 2 26.49 -68.07 24.68
C SER A 2 27.45 -67.01 24.13
N MET A 3 27.21 -66.60 22.89
CA MET A 3 27.97 -65.47 22.28
C MET A 3 27.21 -64.18 22.50
N THR A 4 27.77 -63.32 23.33
CA THR A 4 27.34 -61.94 23.49
C THR A 4 27.94 -61.06 22.37
N LYS A 5 27.09 -60.51 21.52
CA LYS A 5 27.44 -59.47 20.53
C LYS A 5 27.69 -58.16 21.23
N GLY A 6 28.91 -57.61 21.10
CA GLY A 6 29.28 -56.30 21.61
C GLY A 6 28.64 -55.19 20.81
N TYR A 7 28.02 -54.26 21.51
CA TYR A 7 27.54 -52.97 20.94
C TYR A 7 28.71 -52.01 20.72
N HIS A 8 28.88 -51.56 19.50
CA HIS A 8 29.81 -50.47 19.17
C HIS A 8 29.32 -49.15 19.76
N ASN A 9 30.05 -48.64 20.72
CA ASN A 9 29.86 -47.28 21.28
C ASN A 9 30.08 -46.21 20.22
N TYR A 10 29.03 -45.52 19.81
CA TYR A 10 29.09 -44.27 19.04
C TYR A 10 29.71 -43.19 19.91
N ARG A 11 30.99 -42.86 19.72
CA ARG A 11 31.65 -41.72 20.37
C ARG A 11 31.04 -40.42 19.84
N GLY A 12 30.09 -39.87 20.55
CA GLY A 12 29.53 -38.54 20.25
C GLY A 12 30.60 -37.47 20.27
N ARG A 13 30.61 -36.60 19.25
CA ARG A 13 31.51 -35.45 19.14
C ARG A 13 31.57 -34.67 20.48
N SER A 14 32.78 -34.35 20.96
CA SER A 14 32.99 -33.62 22.23
C SER A 14 32.16 -32.34 22.27
N ARG A 15 31.69 -31.91 23.43
CA ARG A 15 30.91 -30.65 23.61
C ARG A 15 31.63 -29.43 23.03
N ARG A 16 32.99 -29.43 23.01
CA ARG A 16 33.81 -28.37 22.37
C ARG A 16 33.66 -28.39 20.85
N GLN A 17 33.63 -29.53 20.19
CA GLN A 17 33.47 -29.65 18.74
C GLN A 17 32.07 -29.21 18.31
N LYS A 18 31.01 -29.51 19.09
CA LYS A 18 29.65 -29.03 18.83
C LYS A 18 29.53 -27.52 18.94
N ARG A 19 30.18 -26.91 19.95
CA ARG A 19 30.23 -25.44 20.09
C ARG A 19 31.00 -24.78 18.97
N LEU A 20 32.14 -25.34 18.56
CA LEU A 20 32.94 -24.84 17.45
C LEU A 20 32.15 -24.91 16.13
N LEU A 21 31.43 -25.98 15.89
CA LEU A 21 30.62 -26.15 14.71
C LEU A 21 29.41 -25.17 14.69
N ALA A 22 28.80 -24.90 15.85
CA ALA A 22 27.75 -23.90 15.98
C ALA A 22 28.27 -22.48 15.71
N VAL A 23 29.46 -22.12 16.21
CA VAL A 23 30.09 -20.82 15.94
C VAL A 23 30.41 -20.66 14.46
N VAL A 24 30.96 -21.69 13.81
CA VAL A 24 31.24 -21.68 12.37
C VAL A 24 29.95 -21.52 11.56
N LEU A 25 28.88 -22.21 11.94
CA LEU A 25 27.58 -22.07 11.27
C LEU A 25 27.02 -20.66 11.38
N VAL A 26 27.10 -20.04 12.57
CA VAL A 26 26.64 -18.65 12.77
C VAL A 26 27.47 -17.69 11.92
N LEU A 27 28.81 -17.86 11.84
CA LEU A 27 29.66 -17.03 11.00
C LEU A 27 29.34 -17.18 9.50
N VAL A 28 29.02 -18.39 9.05
CA VAL A 28 28.62 -18.64 7.66
C VAL A 28 27.27 -17.95 7.35
N ILE A 29 26.31 -18.02 8.28
CA ILE A 29 25.01 -17.33 8.13
C ILE A 29 25.21 -15.82 8.09
N LEU A 30 26.02 -15.26 8.97
CA LEU A 30 26.34 -13.82 8.98
C LEU A 30 27.04 -13.37 7.69
N ALA A 31 27.98 -14.18 7.18
CA ALA A 31 28.65 -13.90 5.91
C ALA A 31 27.67 -13.96 4.72
N ALA A 32 26.73 -14.90 4.70
CA ALA A 32 25.69 -15.00 3.68
C ALA A 32 24.74 -13.80 3.73
N LEU A 33 24.31 -13.37 4.91
CA LEU A 33 23.48 -12.17 5.08
C LEU A 33 24.22 -10.91 4.65
N ALA A 34 25.52 -10.75 5.03
CA ALA A 34 26.33 -9.63 4.57
C ALA A 34 26.48 -9.62 3.05
N PHE A 35 26.65 -10.78 2.42
CA PHE A 35 26.72 -10.91 0.97
C PHE A 35 25.43 -10.49 0.27
N LEU A 36 24.26 -10.90 0.79
CA LEU A 36 22.95 -10.48 0.28
C LEU A 36 22.73 -8.97 0.38
N VAL A 37 23.20 -8.36 1.48
CA VAL A 37 23.12 -6.91 1.64
C VAL A 37 24.06 -6.19 0.64
N ILE A 38 25.30 -6.67 0.47
CA ILE A 38 26.28 -6.07 -0.44
C ILE A 38 25.83 -6.16 -1.90
N GLN A 39 25.15 -7.23 -2.31
CA GLN A 39 24.61 -7.36 -3.67
C GLN A 39 23.71 -6.19 -4.08
N ASN A 40 22.97 -5.59 -3.14
CA ASN A 40 22.09 -4.45 -3.42
C ASN A 40 22.85 -3.12 -3.62
N TYR A 41 24.18 -3.09 -3.39
CA TYR A 41 25.03 -1.91 -3.52
C TYR A 41 26.09 -2.06 -4.61
N ILE A 42 25.98 -3.08 -5.47
CA ILE A 42 26.87 -3.25 -6.62
C ILE A 42 26.25 -2.53 -7.82
N VAL A 43 26.92 -1.48 -8.27
CA VAL A 43 26.57 -0.74 -9.50
C VAL A 43 27.62 -1.07 -10.55
N TYR A 44 27.17 -1.34 -11.79
CA TYR A 44 28.05 -1.57 -12.92
C TYR A 44 28.16 -0.27 -13.72
N ASP A 45 29.39 0.10 -14.10
CA ASP A 45 29.63 1.23 -15.00
C ASP A 45 29.34 0.85 -16.46
N ASP A 46 29.34 1.84 -17.37
CA ASP A 46 29.07 1.67 -18.80
C ASP A 46 30.11 0.77 -19.50
N GLN A 47 31.19 0.39 -18.83
CA GLN A 47 32.25 -0.51 -19.30
C GLN A 47 32.17 -1.89 -18.66
N GLY A 48 31.17 -2.15 -17.79
CA GLY A 48 30.94 -3.44 -17.16
C GLY A 48 31.77 -3.74 -15.92
N HIS A 49 32.46 -2.74 -15.34
CA HIS A 49 33.18 -2.91 -14.09
C HIS A 49 32.24 -2.76 -12.88
N ALA A 50 32.30 -3.73 -11.96
CA ALA A 50 31.50 -3.69 -10.74
C ALA A 50 32.13 -2.72 -9.70
N ARG A 51 31.34 -1.77 -9.20
CA ARG A 51 31.71 -0.85 -8.12
C ARG A 51 30.72 -1.00 -6.96
N VAL A 52 31.21 -1.01 -5.71
CA VAL A 52 30.37 -1.06 -4.52
C VAL A 52 30.18 0.37 -4.01
N GLU A 53 28.94 0.88 -4.05
CA GLU A 53 28.56 2.18 -3.49
C GLU A 53 27.86 1.98 -2.15
N LEU A 54 28.57 2.23 -1.05
CA LEU A 54 28.00 2.16 0.29
C LEU A 54 27.29 3.49 0.64
N PRO A 55 26.13 3.47 1.36
CA PRO A 55 25.34 4.66 1.67
C PRO A 55 26.06 5.69 2.55
N PHE A 56 27.29 5.39 3.02
CA PHE A 56 28.09 6.28 3.86
C PHE A 56 29.39 6.77 3.20
N SER A 57 29.64 6.45 1.93
CA SER A 57 30.80 7.00 1.22
C SER A 57 30.53 8.45 0.86
N LYS A 58 31.30 9.39 1.42
CA LYS A 58 31.29 10.79 0.98
C LYS A 58 31.68 10.84 -0.49
N LYS A 59 30.79 11.31 -1.35
CA LYS A 59 31.13 11.68 -2.73
C LYS A 59 32.20 12.78 -2.69
N GLU A 60 33.37 12.54 -3.25
CA GLU A 60 34.27 13.62 -3.61
C GLU A 60 33.60 14.48 -4.70
N PRO A 61 33.64 15.82 -4.58
CA PRO A 61 33.07 16.68 -5.61
C PRO A 61 33.84 16.47 -6.93
N ALA A 62 33.10 16.23 -8.01
CA ALA A 62 33.66 16.20 -9.36
C ALA A 62 34.31 17.54 -9.69
N PRO A 63 35.42 17.59 -10.47
CA PRO A 63 36.03 18.85 -10.88
C PRO A 63 35.05 19.64 -11.75
N ASP A 64 34.90 20.94 -11.43
CA ASP A 64 34.04 21.89 -12.11
C ASP A 64 34.34 21.95 -13.62
N PRO A 65 33.38 21.74 -14.53
CA PRO A 65 33.54 22.12 -15.91
C PRO A 65 33.43 23.65 -16.01
N GLU A 66 34.41 24.28 -16.65
CA GLU A 66 34.49 25.72 -16.92
C GLU A 66 33.17 26.25 -17.49
N THR A 67 32.50 27.13 -16.76
CA THR A 67 31.23 27.77 -17.12
C THR A 67 31.50 28.84 -18.18
N PRO A 68 30.83 28.82 -19.37
CA PRO A 68 30.83 29.96 -20.26
C PRO A 68 30.00 31.11 -19.68
N PRO A 69 30.29 32.41 -20.02
CA PRO A 69 29.64 33.56 -19.39
C PRO A 69 28.15 33.62 -19.76
N VAL A 70 27.32 33.69 -18.73
CA VAL A 70 25.86 33.81 -18.84
C VAL A 70 25.53 35.23 -19.29
N THR A 71 25.01 35.39 -20.51
CA THR A 71 24.27 36.59 -20.95
C THR A 71 22.82 36.37 -20.60
N GLY A 72 22.26 37.36 -19.88
CA GLY A 72 20.95 37.30 -19.23
C GLY A 72 19.78 36.85 -20.09
N GLU A 73 18.77 36.39 -19.39
CA GLU A 73 17.45 35.90 -19.79
C GLU A 73 17.32 34.39 -20.03
N ASP A 74 17.82 33.59 -19.07
CA ASP A 74 17.24 32.28 -18.84
C ASP A 74 16.90 32.20 -17.34
N VAL A 75 15.64 32.40 -17.02
CA VAL A 75 15.08 32.01 -15.73
C VAL A 75 15.14 30.49 -15.68
N ASN A 76 16.25 30.01 -15.18
CA ASN A 76 16.37 28.60 -14.82
C ASN A 76 15.41 28.37 -13.65
N ILE A 77 14.21 27.93 -13.97
CA ILE A 77 13.32 27.35 -12.96
C ILE A 77 14.01 26.05 -12.58
N ASP A 78 14.83 26.10 -11.54
CA ASP A 78 15.26 24.90 -10.84
C ASP A 78 13.99 24.11 -10.55
N TYR A 79 13.78 23.03 -11.29
CA TYR A 79 12.84 21.99 -10.93
C TYR A 79 13.39 21.37 -9.65
N ILE A 80 13.10 22.01 -8.53
CA ILE A 80 13.20 21.36 -7.26
C ILE A 80 12.19 20.22 -7.37
N ASP A 81 12.66 18.98 -7.43
CA ASP A 81 11.81 17.81 -7.29
C ASP A 81 11.13 17.91 -5.91
N ASN A 82 9.95 18.47 -5.91
CA ASN A 82 9.19 18.74 -4.70
C ASN A 82 8.42 17.50 -4.24
N GLY A 83 8.68 16.32 -4.83
CA GLY A 83 8.00 15.07 -4.50
C GLY A 83 6.50 15.11 -4.75
N TYR A 84 6.02 15.95 -5.69
CA TYR A 84 4.63 15.91 -6.13
C TYR A 84 4.47 14.90 -7.25
N ALA A 85 3.37 14.17 -7.20
CA ALA A 85 2.99 13.25 -8.26
C ALA A 85 2.93 13.98 -9.62
N PRO A 86 3.24 13.30 -10.74
CA PRO A 86 3.16 13.88 -12.07
C PRO A 86 1.74 14.40 -12.36
N VAL A 87 1.64 15.39 -13.24
CA VAL A 87 0.33 15.92 -13.68
C VAL A 87 -0.49 14.79 -14.28
N LEU A 88 -1.61 14.50 -13.64
CA LEU A 88 -2.55 13.47 -14.08
C LEU A 88 -3.62 14.09 -14.98
N GLN A 89 -4.21 13.29 -15.84
CA GLN A 89 -5.43 13.71 -16.55
C GLN A 89 -6.63 13.65 -15.58
N PRO A 90 -7.64 14.52 -15.75
CA PRO A 90 -8.89 14.41 -15.03
C PRO A 90 -9.50 13.02 -15.18
N LEU A 91 -10.02 12.47 -14.09
CA LEU A 91 -10.61 11.13 -14.05
C LEU A 91 -12.14 11.25 -14.03
N GLN A 92 -12.81 10.68 -15.02
CA GLN A 92 -14.27 10.58 -15.08
C GLN A 92 -14.65 9.10 -15.00
N ALA A 93 -15.07 8.68 -13.80
CA ALA A 93 -15.25 7.28 -13.49
C ALA A 93 -16.63 6.97 -12.93
N ARG A 94 -17.04 5.70 -13.07
CA ARG A 94 -18.23 5.13 -12.46
C ARG A 94 -17.83 4.03 -11.47
N LEU A 95 -18.42 4.04 -10.27
CA LEU A 95 -18.28 2.95 -9.32
C LEU A 95 -19.24 1.81 -9.72
N LEU A 96 -18.66 0.68 -10.06
CA LEU A 96 -19.43 -0.53 -10.37
C LEU A 96 -19.70 -1.30 -9.06
N PRO A 97 -20.93 -1.74 -8.83
CA PRO A 97 -21.21 -2.65 -7.71
C PRO A 97 -20.51 -3.99 -7.96
N SER A 98 -19.96 -4.61 -6.91
CA SER A 98 -19.25 -5.90 -7.03
C SER A 98 -20.12 -7.04 -7.63
N ALA A 99 -21.45 -6.88 -7.62
CA ALA A 99 -22.39 -7.82 -8.25
C ALA A 99 -22.20 -7.95 -9.77
N VAL A 100 -21.60 -6.95 -10.46
CA VAL A 100 -21.27 -7.04 -11.89
C VAL A 100 -20.29 -8.16 -12.22
N LEU A 101 -19.49 -8.59 -11.24
CA LEU A 101 -18.58 -9.73 -11.42
C LEU A 101 -19.28 -11.08 -11.63
N ARG A 102 -20.60 -11.12 -11.48
CA ARG A 102 -21.48 -12.28 -11.81
C ARG A 102 -22.29 -12.06 -13.09
N GLN A 103 -22.04 -10.97 -13.79
CA GLN A 103 -22.77 -10.58 -15.01
C GLN A 103 -21.85 -10.67 -16.22
N ASP A 104 -22.44 -10.56 -17.41
CA ASP A 104 -21.65 -10.45 -18.64
C ASP A 104 -20.82 -9.16 -18.66
N PRO A 105 -19.49 -9.25 -18.80
CA PRO A 105 -18.61 -8.07 -18.79
C PRO A 105 -18.92 -7.09 -19.94
N GLN A 106 -19.35 -7.57 -21.10
CA GLN A 106 -19.67 -6.71 -22.25
C GLN A 106 -20.94 -5.92 -22.00
N GLU A 107 -21.98 -6.54 -21.42
CA GLU A 107 -23.19 -5.84 -21.02
C GLU A 107 -22.90 -4.81 -19.92
N THR A 108 -22.05 -5.16 -18.95
CA THR A 108 -21.58 -4.23 -17.91
C THR A 108 -20.88 -3.01 -18.51
N LEU A 109 -19.94 -3.21 -19.42
CA LEU A 109 -19.19 -2.12 -20.09
C LEU A 109 -20.11 -1.25 -20.98
N ALA A 110 -21.12 -1.84 -21.58
CA ALA A 110 -22.08 -1.11 -22.42
C ALA A 110 -23.08 -0.25 -21.60
N ALA A 111 -23.21 -0.50 -20.29
CA ALA A 111 -24.17 0.18 -19.42
C ALA A 111 -23.78 1.59 -19.00
N PHE A 112 -22.55 2.03 -19.25
CA PHE A 112 -22.04 3.36 -18.85
C PHE A 112 -21.09 3.94 -19.90
N ASN A 113 -20.95 5.27 -19.91
CA ASN A 113 -20.18 5.99 -20.93
C ASN A 113 -18.83 6.52 -20.45
N GLU A 114 -18.57 6.50 -19.16
CA GLU A 114 -17.33 6.99 -18.56
C GLU A 114 -16.13 6.18 -19.10
N GLU A 115 -15.00 6.87 -19.30
CA GLU A 115 -13.75 6.25 -19.79
C GLU A 115 -13.02 5.45 -18.70
N ALA A 116 -13.49 5.54 -17.47
CA ALA A 116 -12.94 4.85 -16.31
C ALA A 116 -14.03 4.20 -15.47
N PHE A 117 -13.64 3.14 -14.73
CA PHE A 117 -14.49 2.56 -13.70
C PHE A 117 -13.69 2.26 -12.43
N ALA A 118 -14.37 2.33 -11.30
CA ALA A 118 -13.88 1.78 -10.04
C ALA A 118 -14.71 0.56 -9.65
N ILE A 119 -14.08 -0.43 -9.06
CA ILE A 119 -14.79 -1.58 -8.50
C ILE A 119 -14.28 -1.87 -7.10
N THR A 120 -15.20 -2.17 -6.16
CA THR A 120 -14.80 -2.56 -4.81
C THR A 120 -14.33 -4.00 -4.81
N VAL A 121 -13.03 -4.21 -4.71
CA VAL A 121 -12.37 -5.54 -4.68
C VAL A 121 -12.24 -6.10 -3.27
N LYS A 122 -12.25 -5.25 -2.24
CA LYS A 122 -12.30 -5.65 -0.83
C LYS A 122 -13.23 -4.71 -0.05
N ARG A 123 -14.23 -5.29 0.61
CA ARG A 123 -15.24 -4.56 1.39
C ARG A 123 -14.72 -4.15 2.76
N ASN A 124 -15.43 -3.26 3.44
CA ASN A 124 -15.08 -2.78 4.78
C ASN A 124 -15.19 -3.84 5.90
N ASN A 125 -15.88 -4.94 5.67
CA ASN A 125 -15.84 -6.10 6.59
C ASN A 125 -14.65 -7.03 6.33
N GLY A 126 -13.86 -6.80 5.28
CA GLY A 126 -12.72 -7.62 4.87
C GLY A 126 -13.02 -8.62 3.76
N ALA A 127 -14.30 -8.77 3.33
CA ALA A 127 -14.66 -9.71 2.26
C ALA A 127 -14.04 -9.30 0.92
N ILE A 128 -13.39 -10.25 0.24
CA ILE A 128 -12.88 -10.09 -1.12
C ILE A 128 -13.97 -10.44 -2.11
N THR A 129 -14.16 -9.61 -3.14
CA THR A 129 -15.31 -9.67 -4.02
C THR A 129 -15.11 -10.48 -5.29
N TYR A 130 -13.99 -11.15 -5.42
CA TYR A 130 -13.63 -12.01 -6.55
C TYR A 130 -12.88 -13.26 -6.07
N ASP A 131 -12.70 -14.23 -6.94
CA ASP A 131 -11.94 -15.47 -6.66
C ASP A 131 -10.44 -15.16 -6.74
N THR A 132 -9.88 -14.77 -5.59
CA THR A 132 -8.46 -14.38 -5.49
C THR A 132 -7.55 -15.61 -5.59
N ALA A 133 -6.38 -15.42 -6.21
CA ALA A 133 -5.32 -16.43 -6.23
C ALA A 133 -4.51 -16.48 -4.94
N MET A 134 -4.70 -15.51 -4.03
CA MET A 134 -4.01 -15.50 -2.74
C MET A 134 -4.49 -16.63 -1.83
N GLU A 135 -3.55 -17.22 -1.09
CA GLU A 135 -3.89 -18.09 0.03
C GLU A 135 -4.40 -17.26 1.21
N LEU A 136 -5.70 -17.29 1.40
CA LEU A 136 -6.38 -16.53 2.45
C LEU A 136 -6.58 -17.38 3.71
N PRO A 137 -6.57 -16.77 4.91
CA PRO A 137 -7.07 -17.40 6.13
C PRO A 137 -8.52 -17.83 5.96
N ALA A 138 -8.91 -18.91 6.68
CA ALA A 138 -10.25 -19.47 6.58
C ALA A 138 -11.37 -18.49 7.02
N GLU A 139 -11.01 -17.52 7.84
CA GLU A 139 -11.91 -16.46 8.35
C GLU A 139 -12.22 -15.40 7.31
N VAL A 140 -11.37 -15.26 6.27
CA VAL A 140 -11.56 -14.26 5.22
C VAL A 140 -12.44 -14.83 4.12
N GLU A 141 -13.60 -14.22 3.93
CA GLU A 141 -14.52 -14.59 2.86
C GLU A 141 -14.04 -14.02 1.51
N ALA A 142 -14.06 -14.87 0.48
CA ALA A 142 -13.85 -14.47 -0.90
C ALA A 142 -14.98 -15.02 -1.79
N GLU A 143 -15.37 -14.25 -2.79
CA GLU A 143 -16.32 -14.70 -3.81
C GLU A 143 -15.65 -15.73 -4.73
N ARG A 144 -16.35 -16.82 -5.11
CA ARG A 144 -15.73 -17.95 -5.82
C ARG A 144 -16.34 -18.29 -7.18
N GLU A 145 -17.47 -17.72 -7.55
CA GLU A 145 -18.17 -18.12 -8.79
C GLU A 145 -17.79 -17.21 -9.98
N ASN A 146 -16.91 -17.66 -10.87
CA ASN A 146 -16.52 -17.03 -12.15
C ASN A 146 -16.13 -15.54 -12.05
N SER A 147 -15.99 -15.03 -10.83
CA SER A 147 -15.80 -13.60 -10.58
C SER A 147 -14.41 -13.11 -11.02
N LEU A 148 -13.38 -13.97 -10.98
CA LEU A 148 -12.06 -13.62 -11.48
C LEU A 148 -12.04 -13.52 -13.01
N GLU A 149 -12.67 -14.45 -13.72
CA GLU A 149 -12.73 -14.43 -15.20
C GLU A 149 -13.47 -13.17 -15.69
N ASN A 150 -14.61 -12.83 -15.05
CA ASN A 150 -15.35 -11.63 -15.39
C ASN A 150 -14.59 -10.35 -15.04
N LEU A 151 -13.87 -10.33 -13.90
CA LEU A 151 -12.98 -9.21 -13.54
C LEU A 151 -11.88 -9.02 -14.60
N GLN A 152 -11.19 -10.10 -14.99
CA GLN A 152 -10.17 -10.06 -16.02
C GLN A 152 -10.72 -9.57 -17.37
N ALA A 153 -11.94 -9.98 -17.73
CA ALA A 153 -12.59 -9.51 -18.95
C ALA A 153 -12.95 -8.01 -18.91
N LEU A 154 -13.33 -7.47 -17.73
CA LEU A 154 -13.52 -6.03 -17.53
C LEU A 154 -12.18 -5.27 -17.67
N LEU A 155 -11.12 -5.80 -17.05
CA LEU A 155 -9.78 -5.21 -17.08
C LEU A 155 -9.11 -5.30 -18.47
N ALA A 156 -9.53 -6.22 -19.32
CA ALA A 156 -9.05 -6.32 -20.70
C ALA A 156 -9.64 -5.22 -21.63
N SER A 157 -10.55 -4.38 -21.12
CA SER A 157 -11.06 -3.22 -21.88
C SER A 157 -10.04 -2.09 -21.90
N ASP A 158 -10.21 -1.13 -22.83
CA ASP A 158 -9.36 0.08 -22.92
C ASP A 158 -9.69 1.13 -21.84
N ARG A 159 -10.58 0.81 -20.90
CA ARG A 159 -10.99 1.73 -19.83
C ARG A 159 -10.03 1.72 -18.67
N TYR A 160 -9.78 2.89 -18.11
CA TYR A 160 -8.98 3.04 -16.89
C TYR A 160 -9.70 2.37 -15.69
N ALA A 161 -9.00 1.46 -15.02
CA ALA A 161 -9.57 0.62 -13.98
C ALA A 161 -9.01 0.94 -12.59
N VAL A 162 -9.90 1.19 -11.62
CA VAL A 162 -9.57 1.52 -10.23
C VAL A 162 -10.01 0.40 -9.29
N ALA A 163 -9.07 -0.20 -8.58
CA ALA A 163 -9.34 -1.16 -7.51
C ALA A 163 -9.61 -0.43 -6.19
N ARG A 164 -10.86 -0.37 -5.72
CA ARG A 164 -11.18 0.19 -4.40
C ARG A 164 -11.13 -0.89 -3.35
N MET A 165 -10.32 -0.69 -2.29
CA MET A 165 -10.17 -1.65 -1.20
C MET A 165 -10.22 -0.98 0.17
N SER A 166 -10.91 -1.60 1.14
CA SER A 166 -10.78 -1.25 2.55
C SER A 166 -9.44 -1.72 3.09
N VAL A 167 -8.69 -0.83 3.76
CA VAL A 167 -7.36 -1.16 4.29
C VAL A 167 -7.46 -1.63 5.74
N PHE A 168 -7.79 -0.74 6.66
CA PHE A 168 -7.73 -1.05 8.10
C PHE A 168 -9.07 -1.50 8.68
N CYS A 169 -10.20 -1.14 8.09
CA CYS A 169 -11.50 -1.65 8.50
C CYS A 169 -11.69 -3.06 7.93
N ASP A 170 -11.50 -4.11 8.77
CA ASP A 170 -11.47 -5.51 8.32
C ASP A 170 -11.78 -6.50 9.47
N SER A 171 -13.04 -6.83 9.62
CA SER A 171 -13.49 -7.74 10.69
C SER A 171 -13.11 -9.21 10.44
N TYR A 172 -12.83 -9.59 9.20
CA TYR A 172 -12.45 -10.98 8.87
C TYR A 172 -10.97 -11.25 9.15
N PHE A 173 -10.09 -10.38 8.68
CA PHE A 173 -8.65 -10.55 8.91
C PHE A 173 -8.29 -10.42 10.40
N VAL A 174 -8.96 -9.54 11.13
CA VAL A 174 -8.83 -9.41 12.60
C VAL A 174 -9.11 -10.73 13.31
N ARG A 175 -10.09 -11.53 12.86
CA ARG A 175 -10.37 -12.84 13.49
C ARG A 175 -9.27 -13.86 13.21
N ALA A 176 -8.67 -13.81 12.02
CA ALA A 176 -7.56 -14.70 11.67
C ALA A 176 -6.25 -14.31 12.39
N TYR A 177 -6.02 -13.02 12.58
CA TYR A 177 -4.82 -12.46 13.21
C TYR A 177 -5.20 -11.47 14.32
N PRO A 178 -5.65 -11.99 15.49
CA PRO A 178 -6.07 -11.15 16.61
C PRO A 178 -5.05 -10.11 17.04
N ASP A 179 -3.76 -10.46 17.04
CA ASP A 179 -2.68 -9.55 17.45
C ASP A 179 -2.51 -8.33 16.52
N ALA A 180 -3.03 -8.42 15.28
CA ALA A 180 -3.01 -7.35 14.31
C ALA A 180 -4.22 -6.39 14.42
N ALA A 181 -5.09 -6.58 15.42
CA ALA A 181 -6.27 -5.77 15.63
C ALA A 181 -6.01 -4.56 16.53
N LEU A 182 -6.84 -3.52 16.39
CA LEU A 182 -7.00 -2.54 17.45
C LEU A 182 -7.79 -3.15 18.61
N HIS A 183 -7.34 -2.91 19.85
CA HIS A 183 -7.92 -3.47 21.06
C HIS A 183 -8.41 -2.38 22.01
N TRP A 184 -9.39 -2.70 22.83
CA TRP A 184 -9.69 -1.95 24.05
C TRP A 184 -8.50 -2.05 25.02
N GLU A 185 -8.40 -1.10 25.94
CA GLU A 185 -7.41 -1.22 27.04
C GLU A 185 -7.51 -2.55 27.81
N GLY A 186 -8.69 -3.19 27.80
CA GLY A 186 -8.94 -4.50 28.42
C GLY A 186 -8.53 -5.72 27.61
N GLY A 187 -8.10 -5.56 26.36
CA GLY A 187 -7.59 -6.63 25.49
C GLY A 187 -8.60 -7.27 24.53
N ASP A 188 -9.88 -6.93 24.58
CA ASP A 188 -10.87 -7.35 23.58
C ASP A 188 -10.72 -6.52 22.28
N PHE A 189 -11.26 -7.01 21.14
CA PHE A 189 -11.27 -6.26 19.90
C PHE A 189 -12.05 -4.96 20.07
N TRP A 190 -11.45 -3.88 19.57
CA TRP A 190 -12.14 -2.61 19.49
C TRP A 190 -13.05 -2.56 18.26
N TYR A 191 -14.23 -1.97 18.40
CA TYR A 191 -15.20 -1.83 17.31
C TYR A 191 -15.63 -0.36 17.16
N ASP A 192 -15.78 0.07 15.91
CA ASP A 192 -16.35 1.38 15.59
C ASP A 192 -17.88 1.43 15.83
N ALA A 193 -18.50 2.58 15.51
CA ALA A 193 -19.94 2.77 15.67
C ALA A 193 -20.80 1.84 14.79
N ASP A 194 -20.24 1.32 13.70
CA ASP A 194 -20.89 0.38 12.78
C ASP A 194 -20.59 -1.09 13.15
N ALA A 195 -20.03 -1.32 14.35
CA ALA A 195 -19.62 -2.63 14.85
C ALA A 195 -18.57 -3.33 13.95
N MET A 196 -17.74 -2.58 13.27
CA MET A 196 -16.60 -3.10 12.50
C MET A 196 -15.33 -3.12 13.33
N ALA A 197 -14.59 -4.22 13.24
CA ALA A 197 -13.26 -4.33 13.83
C ALA A 197 -12.20 -3.75 12.87
N TRP A 198 -11.11 -3.25 13.45
CA TRP A 198 -10.07 -2.54 12.73
C TRP A 198 -8.70 -3.16 12.96
N LEU A 199 -7.89 -3.18 11.91
CA LEU A 199 -6.48 -3.54 11.97
C LEU A 199 -5.66 -2.40 12.56
N ASP A 200 -4.63 -2.75 13.31
CA ASP A 200 -3.60 -1.81 13.76
C ASP A 200 -2.67 -1.46 12.59
N PRO A 201 -2.62 -0.19 12.15
CA PRO A 201 -1.72 0.23 11.08
C PRO A 201 -0.23 0.03 11.39
N SER A 202 0.14 -0.02 12.68
CA SER A 202 1.52 -0.22 13.12
C SER A 202 1.95 -1.70 13.11
N HIS A 203 1.00 -2.63 13.04
CA HIS A 203 1.31 -4.06 13.12
C HIS A 203 1.89 -4.57 11.78
N PRO A 204 3.04 -5.28 11.79
CA PRO A 204 3.70 -5.72 10.56
C PRO A 204 2.82 -6.60 9.66
N GLN A 205 1.96 -7.44 10.24
CA GLN A 205 1.08 -8.32 9.47
C GLN A 205 0.04 -7.53 8.65
N THR A 206 -0.41 -6.38 9.15
CA THR A 206 -1.31 -5.47 8.42
C THR A 206 -0.65 -4.97 7.13
N LEU A 207 0.62 -4.53 7.21
CA LEU A 207 1.36 -4.09 6.03
C LEU A 207 1.59 -5.23 5.03
N VAL A 208 1.98 -6.42 5.51
CA VAL A 208 2.22 -7.60 4.65
C VAL A 208 0.96 -7.96 3.90
N TYR A 209 -0.18 -8.11 4.58
CA TYR A 209 -1.46 -8.45 3.97
C TYR A 209 -1.92 -7.40 2.95
N THR A 210 -1.86 -6.12 3.32
CA THR A 210 -2.22 -5.04 2.39
C THR A 210 -1.33 -5.01 1.15
N THR A 211 -0.02 -5.21 1.34
CA THR A 211 0.94 -5.24 0.23
C THR A 211 0.66 -6.38 -0.73
N GLN A 212 0.39 -7.59 -0.23
CA GLN A 212 0.07 -8.75 -1.06
C GLN A 212 -1.19 -8.53 -1.90
N LEU A 213 -2.25 -7.97 -1.29
CA LEU A 213 -3.47 -7.62 -2.03
C LEU A 213 -3.20 -6.57 -3.13
N CYS A 214 -2.47 -5.51 -2.80
CA CYS A 214 -2.15 -4.47 -3.78
C CYS A 214 -1.27 -4.99 -4.92
N GLN A 215 -0.34 -5.90 -4.65
CA GLN A 215 0.46 -6.57 -5.67
C GLN A 215 -0.39 -7.46 -6.58
N GLU A 216 -1.38 -8.17 -6.04
CA GLU A 216 -2.33 -8.94 -6.84
C GLU A 216 -3.14 -8.01 -7.75
N TYR A 217 -3.68 -6.89 -7.24
CA TYR A 217 -4.43 -5.93 -8.06
C TYR A 217 -3.57 -5.34 -9.18
N ALA A 218 -2.33 -4.99 -8.88
CA ALA A 218 -1.38 -4.55 -9.91
C ALA A 218 -1.11 -5.62 -10.97
N ALA A 219 -0.96 -6.87 -10.56
CA ALA A 219 -0.74 -8.01 -11.46
C ALA A 219 -1.98 -8.36 -12.30
N LEU A 220 -3.19 -8.12 -11.79
CA LEU A 220 -4.45 -8.27 -12.52
C LEU A 220 -4.63 -7.20 -13.62
N GLY A 221 -3.90 -6.08 -13.54
CA GLY A 221 -3.93 -5.03 -14.55
C GLY A 221 -4.76 -3.80 -14.18
N PHE A 222 -5.03 -3.56 -12.91
CA PHE A 222 -5.58 -2.30 -12.46
C PHE A 222 -4.57 -1.15 -12.65
N ASP A 223 -5.04 -0.01 -13.13
CA ASP A 223 -4.24 1.20 -13.32
C ASP A 223 -4.04 1.97 -12.02
N GLU A 224 -4.99 1.86 -11.09
CA GLU A 224 -5.01 2.59 -9.83
C GLU A 224 -5.55 1.73 -8.69
N ILE A 225 -4.92 1.85 -7.53
CA ILE A 225 -5.39 1.25 -6.27
C ILE A 225 -5.89 2.38 -5.36
N LEU A 226 -7.17 2.32 -5.03
CA LEU A 226 -7.86 3.29 -4.20
C LEU A 226 -8.01 2.74 -2.78
N LEU A 227 -7.19 3.27 -1.85
CA LEU A 227 -7.20 2.91 -0.45
C LEU A 227 -8.37 3.58 0.27
N ASP A 228 -9.36 2.81 0.65
CA ASP A 228 -10.47 3.22 1.50
C ASP A 228 -10.20 2.82 2.95
N TYR A 229 -10.75 3.55 3.93
CA TYR A 229 -10.46 3.35 5.35
C TYR A 229 -8.95 3.37 5.68
N PHE A 230 -8.20 4.22 4.98
CA PHE A 230 -6.79 4.44 5.24
C PHE A 230 -6.62 5.60 6.24
N SER A 231 -7.04 5.36 7.46
CA SER A 231 -6.92 6.27 8.61
C SER A 231 -7.09 5.45 9.89
N TYR A 232 -6.77 6.02 11.02
CA TYR A 232 -7.31 5.51 12.28
C TYR A 232 -8.83 5.72 12.31
N PRO A 233 -9.57 4.95 13.13
CA PRO A 233 -11.03 5.06 13.21
C PRO A 233 -11.47 6.50 13.52
N THR A 234 -12.62 6.92 12.94
CA THR A 234 -13.18 8.26 13.13
C THR A 234 -14.49 8.25 13.91
N THR A 235 -15.04 7.08 14.21
CA THR A 235 -16.27 6.87 14.96
C THR A 235 -16.08 5.79 16.03
N GLY A 236 -16.96 5.76 17.02
CA GLY A 236 -16.84 4.85 18.16
C GLY A 236 -16.17 5.52 19.38
N GLU A 237 -15.85 4.74 20.39
CA GLU A 237 -15.18 5.24 21.61
C GLU A 237 -13.66 5.25 21.43
N LEU A 238 -13.16 6.27 20.72
CA LEU A 238 -11.76 6.37 20.27
C LEU A 238 -10.76 6.41 21.46
N SER A 239 -11.16 7.03 22.57
CA SER A 239 -10.33 7.14 23.77
C SER A 239 -10.08 5.81 24.47
N ALA A 240 -10.87 4.79 24.15
CA ALA A 240 -10.75 3.45 24.74
C ALA A 240 -9.87 2.49 23.90
N ILE A 241 -9.32 2.96 22.78
CA ILE A 241 -8.35 2.17 22.01
C ILE A 241 -7.03 2.15 22.78
N GLY A 242 -6.61 0.95 23.21
CA GLY A 242 -5.36 0.75 23.92
C GLY A 242 -4.12 1.06 23.07
N GLY A 243 -3.07 1.56 23.72
CA GLY A 243 -1.76 1.71 23.09
C GLY A 243 -1.59 2.92 22.17
N LEU A 244 -2.62 3.75 21.94
CA LEU A 244 -2.54 4.88 21.00
C LEU A 244 -2.13 6.23 21.63
N THR A 245 -1.94 6.30 22.93
CA THR A 245 -1.71 7.58 23.67
C THR A 245 -0.43 8.29 23.22
N ASP A 246 0.65 7.55 22.97
CA ASP A 246 1.95 8.09 22.57
C ASP A 246 2.31 7.78 21.10
N THR A 247 1.35 7.33 20.32
CA THR A 247 1.58 6.95 18.93
C THR A 247 1.53 8.16 18.00
N ASP A 248 2.60 8.41 17.27
CA ASP A 248 2.58 9.35 16.14
C ASP A 248 1.85 8.72 14.94
N ARG A 249 0.54 8.90 14.92
CA ARG A 249 -0.36 8.28 13.92
C ARG A 249 -0.05 8.74 12.49
N VAL A 250 0.37 10.00 12.32
CA VAL A 250 0.75 10.53 10.99
C VAL A 250 2.02 9.85 10.49
N GLN A 251 3.00 9.68 11.38
CA GLN A 251 4.25 8.99 11.02
C GLN A 251 3.99 7.51 10.68
N VAL A 252 3.17 6.81 11.47
CA VAL A 252 2.79 5.41 11.20
C VAL A 252 2.16 5.27 9.81
N LEU A 253 1.15 6.10 9.47
CA LEU A 253 0.52 6.04 8.15
C LEU A 253 1.45 6.49 7.02
N THR A 254 2.35 7.43 7.29
CA THR A 254 3.36 7.86 6.31
C THR A 254 4.33 6.72 5.99
N ASP A 255 4.82 6.01 6.99
CA ASP A 255 5.74 4.89 6.79
C ASP A 255 5.04 3.70 6.14
N PHE A 256 3.77 3.47 6.49
CA PHE A 256 2.93 2.45 5.87
C PHE A 256 2.78 2.70 4.36
N VAL A 257 2.34 3.89 3.97
CA VAL A 257 2.10 4.19 2.54
C VAL A 257 3.39 4.23 1.73
N LYS A 258 4.50 4.71 2.31
CA LYS A 258 5.82 4.66 1.65
C LYS A 258 6.28 3.22 1.43
N SER A 259 6.12 2.36 2.43
CA SER A 259 6.45 0.94 2.34
C SER A 259 5.58 0.23 1.30
N LEU A 260 4.28 0.55 1.27
CA LEU A 260 3.36 0.03 0.27
C LEU A 260 3.78 0.47 -1.15
N ARG A 261 4.04 1.77 -1.36
CA ARG A 261 4.48 2.33 -2.65
C ARG A 261 5.77 1.68 -3.15
N ALA A 262 6.74 1.44 -2.27
CA ALA A 262 8.02 0.81 -2.63
C ALA A 262 7.87 -0.65 -3.13
N ASN A 263 6.74 -1.29 -2.87
CA ASN A 263 6.43 -2.65 -3.28
C ASN A 263 5.46 -2.74 -4.47
N LEU A 264 5.10 -1.60 -5.08
CA LEU A 264 4.19 -1.53 -6.22
C LEU A 264 4.92 -1.06 -7.48
N PRO A 265 4.48 -1.47 -8.67
CA PRO A 265 4.98 -0.94 -9.94
C PRO A 265 4.77 0.58 -10.03
N GLU A 266 5.72 1.31 -10.61
CA GLU A 266 5.66 2.77 -10.76
C GLU A 266 4.47 3.28 -11.60
N ASN A 267 4.02 2.47 -12.56
CA ASN A 267 2.88 2.81 -13.41
C ASN A 267 1.53 2.71 -12.70
N VAL A 268 1.42 1.95 -11.60
CA VAL A 268 0.18 1.82 -10.83
C VAL A 268 0.01 3.02 -9.91
N LYS A 269 -1.10 3.73 -10.03
CA LYS A 269 -1.42 4.87 -9.16
C LYS A 269 -1.91 4.40 -7.80
N LEU A 270 -1.57 5.15 -6.76
CA LEU A 270 -2.01 4.89 -5.39
C LEU A 270 -2.78 6.10 -4.87
N SER A 271 -4.04 5.90 -4.55
CA SER A 271 -4.97 6.97 -4.18
C SER A 271 -5.69 6.64 -2.88
N ILE A 272 -6.32 7.64 -2.27
CA ILE A 272 -7.00 7.52 -0.98
C ILE A 272 -8.43 8.02 -1.06
N VAL A 273 -9.36 7.36 -0.33
CA VAL A 273 -10.68 7.93 -0.02
C VAL A 273 -10.59 8.70 1.28
N LEU A 274 -10.87 10.00 1.22
CA LEU A 274 -10.98 10.85 2.40
C LEU A 274 -12.43 10.87 2.87
N ARG A 275 -12.69 10.23 4.02
CA ARG A 275 -14.02 10.09 4.64
C ARG A 275 -14.28 11.11 5.74
N SER A 276 -13.23 11.70 6.27
CA SER A 276 -13.29 12.65 7.39
C SER A 276 -12.45 13.88 7.09
N ALA A 277 -12.49 14.85 7.99
CA ALA A 277 -11.54 15.97 7.96
C ALA A 277 -10.10 15.47 8.06
N VAL A 278 -9.17 16.22 7.47
CA VAL A 278 -7.74 16.00 7.66
C VAL A 278 -7.39 16.34 9.09
N SER A 279 -6.96 15.35 9.86
CA SER A 279 -6.62 15.48 11.28
C SER A 279 -5.53 14.50 11.67
N GLU A 280 -4.55 15.00 12.41
CA GLU A 280 -3.47 14.17 12.98
C GLU A 280 -4.02 13.12 13.98
N GLU A 281 -5.17 13.41 14.60
CA GLU A 281 -5.90 12.46 15.43
C GLU A 281 -6.25 11.18 14.69
N PHE A 282 -6.54 11.27 13.39
CA PHE A 282 -6.83 10.12 12.52
C PHE A 282 -5.63 9.67 11.70
N GLY A 283 -4.45 10.23 11.97
CA GLY A 283 -3.21 9.93 11.25
C GLY A 283 -3.09 10.62 9.89
N LEU A 284 -3.94 11.60 9.60
CA LEU A 284 -3.97 12.30 8.31
C LEU A 284 -3.41 13.71 8.43
N SER A 285 -2.48 14.06 7.54
CA SER A 285 -1.97 15.42 7.37
C SER A 285 -2.00 15.82 5.89
N ALA A 286 -2.02 17.14 5.64
CA ALA A 286 -1.98 17.67 4.29
C ALA A 286 -0.72 17.22 3.52
N ASP A 287 0.40 17.16 4.21
CA ASP A 287 1.69 16.67 3.69
C ASP A 287 1.64 15.20 3.29
N LEU A 288 1.08 14.35 4.15
CA LEU A 288 0.87 12.93 3.85
C LEU A 288 0.04 12.78 2.57
N LEU A 289 -1.10 13.48 2.50
CA LEU A 289 -2.01 13.41 1.36
C LEU A 289 -1.36 13.90 0.06
N ALA A 290 -0.73 15.08 0.10
CA ALA A 290 -0.18 15.70 -1.10
C ALA A 290 1.02 14.94 -1.67
N LYS A 291 1.88 14.35 -0.82
CA LYS A 291 3.16 13.75 -1.21
C LYS A 291 3.09 12.27 -1.54
N ASN A 292 2.14 11.54 -0.95
CA ASN A 292 2.14 10.08 -1.04
C ASN A 292 1.01 9.48 -1.87
N PHE A 293 0.00 10.26 -2.24
CA PHE A 293 -1.13 9.80 -3.04
C PHE A 293 -1.21 10.52 -4.38
N ASP A 294 -1.52 9.79 -5.43
CA ASP A 294 -1.72 10.33 -6.77
C ASP A 294 -3.05 11.10 -6.84
N ARG A 295 -4.13 10.58 -6.27
CA ARG A 295 -5.44 11.24 -6.17
C ARG A 295 -6.01 11.14 -4.75
N ILE A 296 -6.86 12.10 -4.42
CA ILE A 296 -7.67 12.13 -3.20
C ILE A 296 -9.14 12.07 -3.64
N TYR A 297 -9.78 10.97 -3.31
CA TYR A 297 -11.22 10.80 -3.53
C TYR A 297 -11.97 11.31 -2.31
N LEU A 298 -12.89 12.24 -2.53
CA LEU A 298 -13.59 12.91 -1.44
C LEU A 298 -15.00 12.33 -1.29
N GLU A 299 -15.27 11.72 -0.15
CA GLU A 299 -16.58 11.16 0.19
C GLU A 299 -17.65 12.25 0.16
N GLN A 300 -18.88 11.87 -0.22
CA GLN A 300 -20.00 12.78 -0.29
C GLN A 300 -20.28 13.41 1.08
N GLY A 301 -20.41 14.74 1.12
CA GLY A 301 -20.63 15.49 2.37
C GLY A 301 -19.36 15.89 3.12
N ALA A 302 -18.17 15.45 2.70
CA ALA A 302 -16.92 15.95 3.24
C ALA A 302 -16.66 17.40 2.77
N ASP A 303 -16.00 18.19 3.62
CA ASP A 303 -15.74 19.61 3.36
C ASP A 303 -14.59 19.81 2.35
N ALA A 304 -14.96 19.94 1.09
CA ALA A 304 -14.01 20.17 -0.01
C ALA A 304 -13.24 21.49 0.12
N ASP A 305 -13.86 22.51 0.70
CA ASP A 305 -13.22 23.83 0.84
C ASP A 305 -12.20 23.82 1.97
N ALA A 306 -12.50 23.18 3.09
CA ALA A 306 -11.52 22.94 4.15
C ALA A 306 -10.32 22.12 3.65
N LEU A 307 -10.56 21.06 2.85
CA LEU A 307 -9.49 20.30 2.23
C LEU A 307 -8.64 21.16 1.29
N ARG A 308 -9.26 21.96 0.41
CA ARG A 308 -8.53 22.87 -0.50
C ARG A 308 -7.66 23.87 0.24
N GLN A 309 -8.13 24.39 1.39
CA GLN A 309 -7.36 25.32 2.20
C GLN A 309 -6.18 24.66 2.93
N SER A 310 -6.28 23.36 3.24
CA SER A 310 -5.23 22.62 3.93
C SER A 310 -4.11 22.15 2.99
N LEU A 311 -4.42 21.91 1.72
CA LEU A 311 -3.46 21.42 0.73
C LEU A 311 -2.61 22.57 0.15
N PRO A 312 -1.38 22.27 -0.34
CA PRO A 312 -0.53 23.28 -0.97
C PRO A 312 -1.22 23.98 -2.14
N ALA A 313 -1.01 25.29 -2.29
CA ALA A 313 -1.64 26.10 -3.36
C ALA A 313 -1.35 25.59 -4.79
N ARG A 314 -0.24 24.86 -4.99
CA ARG A 314 0.13 24.22 -6.26
C ARG A 314 -0.44 22.81 -6.45
N PHE A 315 -1.24 22.31 -5.52
CA PHE A 315 -1.92 21.04 -5.69
C PHE A 315 -2.88 21.10 -6.88
N ASP A 316 -2.77 20.14 -7.80
CA ASP A 316 -3.65 20.07 -8.98
C ASP A 316 -5.03 19.53 -8.58
N PHE A 317 -5.92 20.43 -8.21
CA PHE A 317 -7.28 20.06 -7.80
C PHE A 317 -8.13 19.49 -8.94
N THR A 318 -7.81 19.82 -10.18
CA THR A 318 -8.60 19.39 -11.35
C THR A 318 -8.43 17.90 -11.61
N SER A 319 -7.19 17.41 -11.52
CA SER A 319 -6.86 16.01 -11.85
C SER A 319 -6.71 15.13 -10.63
N ARG A 320 -6.38 15.71 -9.46
CA ARG A 320 -6.04 14.95 -8.26
C ARG A 320 -7.12 14.93 -7.19
N LEU A 321 -8.08 15.87 -7.23
CA LEU A 321 -9.25 15.83 -6.33
C LEU A 321 -10.43 15.21 -7.09
N VAL A 322 -10.91 14.06 -6.61
CA VAL A 322 -11.97 13.28 -7.24
C VAL A 322 -13.17 13.22 -6.28
N PRO A 323 -14.15 14.11 -6.39
CA PRO A 323 -15.35 14.03 -5.57
C PRO A 323 -16.20 12.78 -5.94
N LEU A 324 -16.73 12.12 -4.92
CA LEU A 324 -17.72 11.09 -5.07
C LEU A 324 -19.09 11.75 -5.21
N VAL A 325 -19.78 11.49 -6.32
CA VAL A 325 -21.00 12.20 -6.71
C VAL A 325 -22.10 11.22 -7.14
N THR A 326 -23.34 11.67 -7.12
CA THR A 326 -24.48 10.91 -7.66
C THR A 326 -24.77 11.23 -9.13
N GLU A 327 -24.35 12.41 -9.58
CA GLU A 327 -24.52 12.89 -10.96
C GLU A 327 -23.22 13.51 -11.47
N ALA A 328 -22.87 13.25 -12.73
CA ALA A 328 -21.67 13.76 -13.35
C ALA A 328 -21.65 15.29 -13.38
N PRO A 329 -20.63 15.97 -12.85
CA PRO A 329 -20.43 17.39 -13.06
C PRO A 329 -20.00 17.67 -14.51
N SER A 330 -20.11 18.93 -14.94
CA SER A 330 -19.75 19.33 -16.32
C SER A 330 -18.25 19.31 -16.59
N GLU A 331 -17.41 19.40 -15.57
CA GLU A 331 -15.96 19.51 -15.69
C GLU A 331 -15.24 18.85 -14.50
N GLY A 332 -13.96 18.51 -14.71
CA GLY A 332 -13.08 17.98 -13.67
C GLY A 332 -13.16 16.48 -13.47
N SER A 333 -12.45 16.03 -12.43
CA SER A 333 -12.47 14.61 -12.03
C SER A 333 -13.68 14.32 -11.16
N TYR A 334 -14.23 13.12 -11.29
CA TYR A 334 -15.34 12.61 -10.46
C TYR A 334 -15.42 11.08 -10.45
N LEU A 335 -16.05 10.55 -9.41
CA LEU A 335 -16.48 9.16 -9.34
C LEU A 335 -17.98 9.12 -9.04
N ILE A 336 -18.80 8.66 -10.01
CA ILE A 336 -20.24 8.45 -9.81
C ILE A 336 -20.46 7.19 -8.98
N GLN A 337 -21.24 7.31 -7.91
CA GLN A 337 -21.65 6.20 -7.04
C GLN A 337 -23.03 5.65 -7.40
#